data_a8374f3cb2c3aa0846f05688717b0274
#
_entry.id   a8374f3cb2c3aa0846f05688717b0274
#
_cell.length_a   1.000
_cell.length_b   1.000
_cell.length_c   1.000
_cell.angle_alpha   90.00
_cell.angle_beta   90.00
_cell.angle_gamma   90.00
#
_symmetry.space_group_name_H-M   'P 1'
#
loop_
_entity.id
_entity.type
_entity.pdbx_description
1 polymer ?
#
loop_
_entity_poly.entity_id
_entity_poly.type
_entity_poly.pdbx_seq_one_letter_code
_entity_poly.pdbx_strand_id
1 'polypeptide(L)'
;RGLGDVYKRQDIARAITQVVTWVIHFAPLGIMGLVADSVGTAGVDALLGYAKLLAVLIGAYILVALVMNPIIVFLNVHHNPYPLVWTTIRESGVYAFFTRSSAANIPVNLTLCKRLGLNPDTFTISIPLGATINMAGASITISVLALAAANTLGIVVDLPTALLLCLISTVGACGASGVAGGSLLPVSYTHLTLPTIYSV
;
A
#
# COMPACT_ATOMS: atom_id res chain seq x y z
N ARG A 1 -35.69 -14.91 -5.41
CA ARG A 1 -35.08 -13.78 -6.15
C ARG A 1 -33.65 -13.40 -5.67
N GLY A 2 -33.21 -13.74 -4.45
CA GLY A 2 -31.91 -13.32 -3.91
C GLY A 2 -30.68 -14.16 -4.33
N LEU A 3 -30.81 -15.46 -4.48
CA LEU A 3 -29.65 -16.35 -4.77
C LEU A 3 -29.09 -16.13 -6.19
N GLY A 4 -29.92 -15.94 -7.20
CA GLY A 4 -29.47 -15.66 -8.57
C GLY A 4 -28.68 -14.36 -8.72
N ASP A 5 -29.04 -13.32 -7.96
CA ASP A 5 -28.33 -12.03 -7.98
C ASP A 5 -26.97 -12.11 -7.27
N VAL A 6 -26.85 -12.94 -6.24
CA VAL A 6 -25.58 -13.20 -5.55
C VAL A 6 -24.60 -13.93 -6.48
N TYR A 7 -25.05 -14.95 -7.19
CA TYR A 7 -24.21 -15.69 -8.16
C TYR A 7 -23.77 -14.77 -9.31
N LYS A 8 -24.67 -13.96 -9.88
CA LYS A 8 -24.31 -13.00 -10.93
C LYS A 8 -23.27 -12.00 -10.47
N ARG A 9 -23.38 -11.46 -9.25
CA ARG A 9 -22.40 -10.55 -8.68
C ARG A 9 -21.05 -11.22 -8.47
N GLN A 10 -21.03 -12.47 -8.04
CA GLN A 10 -19.80 -13.24 -7.89
C GLN A 10 -19.14 -13.54 -9.24
N ASP A 11 -19.91 -13.86 -10.27
CA ASP A 11 -19.38 -14.12 -11.61
C ASP A 11 -18.81 -12.85 -12.24
N ILE A 12 -19.47 -11.71 -12.07
CA ILE A 12 -18.96 -10.42 -12.52
C ILE A 12 -17.66 -10.07 -11.76
N ALA A 13 -17.64 -10.26 -10.45
CA ALA A 13 -16.43 -10.01 -9.65
C ALA A 13 -15.26 -10.90 -10.08
N ARG A 14 -15.52 -12.20 -10.36
CA ARG A 14 -14.51 -13.13 -10.90
C ARG A 14 -14.01 -12.69 -12.26
N ALA A 15 -14.91 -12.30 -13.17
CA ALA A 15 -14.54 -11.82 -14.50
C ALA A 15 -13.66 -10.55 -14.42
N ILE A 16 -14.03 -9.58 -13.60
CA ILE A 16 -13.23 -8.37 -13.36
C ILE A 16 -11.86 -8.74 -12.78
N THR A 17 -11.83 -9.61 -11.79
CA THR A 17 -10.57 -10.07 -11.18
C THR A 17 -9.68 -10.76 -12.21
N GLN A 18 -10.25 -11.55 -13.12
CA GLN A 18 -9.50 -12.20 -14.17
C GLN A 18 -8.91 -11.20 -15.16
N VAL A 19 -9.67 -10.19 -15.57
CA VAL A 19 -9.17 -9.11 -16.45
C VAL A 19 -8.04 -8.34 -15.76
N VAL A 20 -8.21 -7.97 -14.48
CA VAL A 20 -7.15 -7.31 -13.69
C VAL A 20 -5.90 -8.18 -13.62
N THR A 21 -6.06 -9.48 -13.43
CA THR A 21 -4.94 -10.44 -13.40
C THR A 21 -4.20 -10.45 -14.73
N TRP A 22 -4.90 -10.44 -15.86
CA TRP A 22 -4.25 -10.36 -17.18
C TRP A 22 -3.48 -9.05 -17.36
N VAL A 23 -4.07 -7.91 -16.99
CA VAL A 23 -3.38 -6.62 -17.05
C VAL A 23 -2.11 -6.63 -16.20
N ILE A 24 -2.15 -7.24 -14.99
CA ILE A 24 -0.98 -7.37 -14.11
C ILE A 24 0.12 -8.25 -14.75
N HIS A 25 -0.24 -9.27 -15.54
CA HIS A 25 0.76 -10.07 -16.25
C HIS A 25 1.51 -9.29 -17.32
N PHE A 26 0.92 -8.24 -17.89
CA PHE A 26 1.60 -7.31 -18.81
C PHE A 26 2.40 -6.21 -18.10
N ALA A 27 2.23 -6.04 -16.78
CA ALA A 27 2.93 -5.02 -16.02
C ALA A 27 4.46 -5.06 -16.17
N PRO A 28 5.14 -6.22 -16.21
CA PRO A 28 6.60 -6.25 -16.43
C PRO A 28 7.04 -5.58 -17.72
N LEU A 29 6.29 -5.77 -18.81
CA LEU A 29 6.57 -5.14 -20.10
C LEU A 29 6.35 -3.62 -20.05
N GLY A 30 5.25 -3.19 -19.42
CA GLY A 30 4.96 -1.77 -19.20
C GLY A 30 6.02 -1.09 -18.33
N ILE A 31 6.43 -1.74 -17.24
CA ILE A 31 7.48 -1.22 -16.36
C ILE A 31 8.82 -1.14 -17.10
N MET A 32 9.17 -2.16 -17.88
CA MET A 32 10.40 -2.15 -18.69
C MET A 32 10.39 -0.99 -19.69
N GLY A 33 9.25 -0.74 -20.36
CA GLY A 33 9.10 0.40 -21.26
C GLY A 33 9.26 1.75 -20.55
N LEU A 34 8.61 1.93 -19.40
CA LEU A 34 8.72 3.15 -18.60
C LEU A 34 10.15 3.38 -18.07
N VAL A 35 10.83 2.32 -17.63
CA VAL A 35 12.22 2.42 -17.17
C VAL A 35 13.14 2.77 -18.35
N ALA A 36 12.95 2.12 -19.50
CA ALA A 36 13.75 2.41 -20.70
C ALA A 36 13.57 3.87 -21.16
N ASP A 37 12.33 4.38 -21.16
CA ASP A 37 12.04 5.77 -21.49
C ASP A 37 12.66 6.73 -20.46
N SER A 38 12.52 6.45 -19.16
CA SER A 38 13.09 7.26 -18.08
C SER A 38 14.62 7.32 -18.15
N VAL A 39 15.28 6.19 -18.45
CA VAL A 39 16.74 6.14 -18.62
C VAL A 39 17.19 6.85 -19.90
N GLY A 40 16.42 6.68 -20.97
CA GLY A 40 16.71 7.34 -22.27
C GLY A 40 16.58 8.86 -22.20
N THR A 41 15.64 9.37 -21.42
CA THR A 41 15.37 10.82 -21.31
C THR A 41 16.15 11.51 -20.21
N ALA A 42 16.29 10.89 -19.03
CA ALA A 42 16.87 11.51 -17.84
C ALA A 42 18.29 11.02 -17.48
N GLY A 43 18.81 10.02 -18.21
CA GLY A 43 20.15 9.48 -18.00
C GLY A 43 20.30 8.57 -16.77
N VAL A 44 21.54 8.12 -16.54
CA VAL A 44 21.89 7.19 -15.43
C VAL A 44 21.71 7.84 -14.07
N ASP A 45 21.86 9.15 -13.94
CA ASP A 45 21.68 9.88 -12.67
C ASP A 45 20.25 9.77 -12.13
N ALA A 46 19.25 9.65 -13.01
CA ALA A 46 17.88 9.39 -12.60
C ALA A 46 17.73 8.03 -11.92
N LEU A 47 18.45 7.00 -12.34
CA LEU A 47 18.43 5.68 -11.72
C LEU A 47 18.96 5.74 -10.27
N LEU A 48 20.01 6.52 -10.02
CA LEU A 48 20.53 6.74 -8.67
C LEU A 48 19.50 7.45 -7.77
N GLY A 49 18.78 8.43 -8.32
CA GLY A 49 17.66 9.09 -7.64
C GLY A 49 16.54 8.11 -7.27
N TYR A 50 16.14 7.26 -8.20
CA TYR A 50 15.13 6.21 -7.94
C TYR A 50 15.61 5.16 -6.93
N ALA A 51 16.88 4.76 -6.99
CA ALA A 51 17.45 3.82 -6.02
C ALA A 51 17.43 4.40 -4.61
N LYS A 52 17.76 5.69 -4.45
CA LYS A 52 17.69 6.39 -3.16
C LYS A 52 16.25 6.47 -2.65
N LEU A 53 15.30 6.84 -3.51
CA LEU A 53 13.87 6.88 -3.17
C LEU A 53 13.37 5.51 -2.71
N LEU A 54 13.72 4.46 -3.46
CA LEU A 54 13.33 3.09 -3.14
C LEU A 54 13.95 2.63 -1.82
N ALA A 55 15.20 2.96 -1.55
CA ALA A 55 15.87 2.65 -0.29
C ALA A 55 15.17 3.30 0.91
N VAL A 56 14.80 4.58 0.79
CA VAL A 56 14.03 5.31 1.83
C VAL A 56 12.67 4.64 2.05
N LEU A 57 11.96 4.30 0.98
CA LEU A 57 10.64 3.69 1.06
C LEU A 57 10.69 2.30 1.72
N ILE A 58 11.61 1.45 1.29
CA ILE A 58 11.82 0.12 1.88
C ILE A 58 12.28 0.25 3.32
N GLY A 59 13.19 1.17 3.62
CA GLY A 59 13.65 1.44 4.99
C GLY A 59 12.50 1.84 5.91
N ALA A 60 11.61 2.72 5.44
CA ALA A 60 10.41 3.11 6.20
C ALA A 60 9.47 1.92 6.45
N TYR A 61 9.24 1.08 5.45
CA TYR A 61 8.42 -0.14 5.64
C TYR A 61 9.02 -1.11 6.63
N ILE A 62 10.33 -1.37 6.56
CA ILE A 62 11.03 -2.24 7.49
C ILE A 62 10.95 -1.67 8.91
N LEU A 63 11.17 -0.37 9.08
CA LEU A 63 11.07 0.29 10.37
C LEU A 63 9.68 0.14 10.98
N VAL A 64 8.63 0.38 10.21
CA VAL A 64 7.25 0.22 10.71
C VAL A 64 6.96 -1.25 11.03
N ALA A 65 7.35 -2.19 10.16
CA ALA A 65 7.05 -3.60 10.34
C ALA A 65 7.81 -4.24 11.52
N LEU A 66 9.10 -3.90 11.70
CA LEU A 66 9.98 -4.57 12.67
C LEU A 66 10.22 -3.76 13.95
N VAL A 67 9.87 -2.47 13.98
CA VAL A 67 10.07 -1.62 15.15
C VAL A 67 8.74 -1.08 15.66
N MET A 68 7.99 -0.33 14.85
CA MET A 68 6.79 0.36 15.33
C MET A 68 5.67 -0.62 15.69
N ASN A 69 5.36 -1.57 14.80
CA ASN A 69 4.32 -2.57 15.07
C ASN A 69 4.65 -3.46 16.29
N PRO A 70 5.88 -4.02 16.44
CA PRO A 70 6.27 -4.74 17.64
C PRO A 70 6.17 -3.90 18.92
N ILE A 71 6.54 -2.62 18.89
CA ILE A 71 6.41 -1.73 20.04
C ILE A 71 4.93 -1.59 20.45
N ILE A 72 4.03 -1.35 19.49
CA ILE A 72 2.59 -1.23 19.75
C ILE A 72 2.05 -2.53 20.38
N VAL A 73 2.44 -3.68 19.85
CA VAL A 73 2.04 -4.99 20.39
C VAL A 73 2.61 -5.18 21.80
N PHE A 74 3.89 -4.87 22.02
CA PHE A 74 4.54 -4.98 23.32
C PHE A 74 3.85 -4.12 24.38
N LEU A 75 3.50 -2.87 24.05
CA LEU A 75 2.81 -1.95 24.97
C LEU A 75 1.43 -2.45 25.37
N ASN A 76 0.75 -3.23 24.51
CA ASN A 76 -0.57 -3.76 24.81
C ASN A 76 -0.55 -5.14 25.49
N VAL A 77 0.36 -6.02 25.08
CA VAL A 77 0.38 -7.42 25.52
C VAL A 77 1.42 -7.66 26.61
N HIS A 78 2.42 -6.78 26.75
CA HIS A 78 3.53 -6.87 27.72
C HIS A 78 4.34 -8.19 27.61
N HIS A 79 4.30 -8.84 26.45
CA HIS A 79 5.05 -10.06 26.13
C HIS A 79 5.88 -9.83 24.87
N ASN A 80 6.87 -10.70 24.63
CA ASN A 80 7.73 -10.60 23.45
C ASN A 80 6.89 -10.65 22.15
N PRO A 81 6.84 -9.59 21.35
CA PRO A 81 6.01 -9.51 20.16
C PRO A 81 6.59 -10.23 18.94
N TYR A 82 7.89 -10.50 18.92
CA TYR A 82 8.59 -11.01 17.75
C TYR A 82 8.11 -12.38 17.24
N PRO A 83 7.73 -13.36 18.08
CA PRO A 83 7.16 -14.61 17.60
C PRO A 83 5.87 -14.39 16.79
N LEU A 84 5.02 -13.48 17.25
CA LEU A 84 3.80 -13.11 16.54
C LEU A 84 4.11 -12.38 15.23
N VAL A 85 5.02 -11.41 15.27
CA VAL A 85 5.46 -10.65 14.09
C VAL A 85 6.03 -11.57 13.02
N TRP A 86 6.88 -12.52 13.41
CA TRP A 86 7.46 -13.49 12.48
C TRP A 86 6.41 -14.40 11.86
N THR A 87 5.47 -14.89 12.66
CA THR A 87 4.36 -15.71 12.17
C THR A 87 3.49 -14.93 11.19
N THR A 88 3.15 -13.68 11.49
CA THR A 88 2.33 -12.83 10.60
C THR A 88 3.05 -12.48 9.32
N ILE A 89 4.35 -12.17 9.36
CA ILE A 89 5.15 -11.91 8.15
C ILE A 89 5.20 -13.15 7.28
N ARG A 90 5.48 -14.31 7.85
CA ARG A 90 5.63 -15.56 7.10
C ARG A 90 4.31 -16.02 6.46
N GLU A 91 3.20 -15.94 7.15
CA GLU A 91 1.94 -16.49 6.69
C GLU A 91 1.09 -15.49 5.89
N SER A 92 1.08 -14.23 6.30
CA SER A 92 0.28 -13.19 5.68
C SER A 92 1.12 -12.19 4.87
N GLY A 93 2.28 -11.78 5.41
CA GLY A 93 3.12 -10.78 4.79
C GLY A 93 3.66 -11.21 3.42
N VAL A 94 4.09 -12.46 3.28
CA VAL A 94 4.57 -13.02 2.00
C VAL A 94 3.43 -13.01 0.97
N TYR A 95 2.23 -13.43 1.36
CA TYR A 95 1.06 -13.40 0.47
C TYR A 95 0.69 -11.97 0.08
N ALA A 96 0.68 -11.04 1.04
CA ALA A 96 0.40 -9.62 0.81
C ALA A 96 1.42 -8.98 -0.15
N PHE A 97 2.69 -9.35 -0.04
CA PHE A 97 3.76 -8.87 -0.91
C PHE A 97 3.48 -9.20 -2.39
N PHE A 98 3.11 -10.45 -2.67
CA PHE A 98 2.83 -10.88 -4.05
C PHE A 98 1.49 -10.35 -4.59
N THR A 99 0.45 -10.32 -3.77
CA THR A 99 -0.88 -9.84 -4.19
C THR A 99 -0.98 -8.32 -4.25
N ARG A 100 -0.18 -7.61 -3.45
CA ARG A 100 -0.23 -6.14 -3.29
C ARG A 100 -1.63 -5.62 -3.00
N SER A 101 -2.47 -6.44 -2.36
CA SER A 101 -3.87 -6.15 -2.10
C SER A 101 -4.25 -6.54 -0.68
N SER A 102 -4.60 -5.57 0.14
CA SER A 102 -5.12 -5.80 1.49
C SER A 102 -6.44 -6.57 1.46
N ALA A 103 -7.30 -6.29 0.48
CA ALA A 103 -8.57 -6.98 0.32
C ALA A 103 -8.39 -8.47 -0.01
N ALA A 104 -7.45 -8.81 -0.91
CA ALA A 104 -7.13 -10.20 -1.24
C ALA A 104 -6.52 -10.96 -0.05
N ASN A 105 -5.92 -10.25 0.90
CA ASN A 105 -5.28 -10.84 2.08
C ASN A 105 -6.25 -11.07 3.25
N ILE A 106 -7.48 -10.55 3.19
CA ILE A 106 -8.49 -10.74 4.26
C ILE A 106 -8.69 -12.21 4.64
N PRO A 107 -8.98 -13.15 3.71
CA PRO A 107 -9.21 -14.55 4.06
C PRO A 107 -7.98 -15.23 4.69
N VAL A 108 -6.77 -14.84 4.29
CA VAL A 108 -5.51 -15.34 4.88
C VAL A 108 -5.40 -14.89 6.33
N ASN A 109 -5.64 -13.61 6.61
CA ASN A 109 -5.62 -13.06 7.96
C ASN A 109 -6.71 -13.64 8.86
N LEU A 110 -7.93 -13.84 8.35
CA LEU A 110 -9.01 -14.48 9.10
C LEU A 110 -8.63 -15.92 9.50
N THR A 111 -8.02 -16.66 8.58
CA THR A 111 -7.53 -18.02 8.84
C THR A 111 -6.41 -18.02 9.88
N LEU A 112 -5.48 -17.07 9.79
CA LEU A 112 -4.40 -16.91 10.75
C LEU A 112 -4.94 -16.57 12.15
N CYS A 113 -5.87 -15.62 12.26
CA CYS A 113 -6.51 -15.27 13.54
C CYS A 113 -7.23 -16.45 14.19
N LYS A 114 -7.92 -17.27 13.37
CA LYS A 114 -8.56 -18.50 13.83
C LYS A 114 -7.55 -19.50 14.38
N ARG A 115 -6.41 -19.68 13.70
CA ARG A 115 -5.32 -20.59 14.15
C ARG A 115 -4.63 -20.08 15.41
N LEU A 116 -4.55 -18.78 15.61
CA LEU A 116 -4.04 -18.15 16.83
C LEU A 116 -5.03 -18.21 18.00
N GLY A 117 -6.22 -18.76 17.82
CA GLY A 117 -7.24 -18.89 18.87
C GLY A 117 -7.90 -17.58 19.28
N LEU A 118 -7.88 -16.56 18.42
CA LEU A 118 -8.51 -15.27 18.71
C LEU A 118 -10.04 -15.38 18.67
N ASN A 119 -10.72 -14.43 19.33
CA ASN A 119 -12.18 -14.41 19.35
C ASN A 119 -12.77 -14.12 17.96
N PRO A 120 -13.60 -15.03 17.40
CA PRO A 120 -14.19 -14.87 16.07
C PRO A 120 -15.04 -13.60 15.92
N ASP A 121 -15.77 -13.20 16.94
CA ASP A 121 -16.65 -12.02 16.91
C ASP A 121 -15.83 -10.73 16.72
N THR A 122 -14.59 -10.72 17.19
CA THR A 122 -13.70 -9.58 17.06
C THR A 122 -12.99 -9.56 15.70
N PHE A 123 -12.34 -10.66 15.32
CA PHE A 123 -11.49 -10.61 14.12
C PHE A 123 -12.28 -10.62 12.80
N THR A 124 -13.51 -11.17 12.78
CA THR A 124 -14.37 -11.14 11.58
C THR A 124 -14.78 -9.73 11.18
N ILE A 125 -14.81 -8.79 12.14
CA ILE A 125 -15.09 -7.38 11.89
C ILE A 125 -13.79 -6.59 11.72
N SER A 126 -12.83 -6.79 12.63
CA SER A 126 -11.61 -5.95 12.65
C SER A 126 -10.69 -6.20 11.46
N ILE A 127 -10.59 -7.42 10.93
CA ILE A 127 -9.72 -7.72 9.77
C ILE A 127 -10.22 -7.04 8.48
N PRO A 128 -11.51 -7.18 8.08
CA PRO A 128 -12.02 -6.46 6.90
C PRO A 128 -11.97 -4.93 7.08
N LEU A 129 -12.31 -4.44 8.27
CA LEU A 129 -12.22 -3.01 8.57
C LEU A 129 -10.78 -2.51 8.49
N GLY A 130 -9.83 -3.24 9.08
CA GLY A 130 -8.41 -2.92 9.01
C GLY A 130 -7.86 -2.93 7.59
N ALA A 131 -8.34 -3.81 6.72
CA ALA A 131 -7.94 -3.85 5.32
C ALA A 131 -8.33 -2.59 4.51
N THR A 132 -9.26 -1.78 5.03
CA THR A 132 -9.68 -0.52 4.40
C THR A 132 -9.15 0.72 5.13
N ILE A 133 -9.09 0.70 6.46
CA ILE A 133 -8.73 1.88 7.27
C ILE A 133 -7.25 1.88 7.65
N ASN A 134 -6.67 0.71 7.98
CA ASN A 134 -5.27 0.62 8.42
C ASN A 134 -4.32 0.51 7.23
N MET A 135 -4.14 1.63 6.55
CA MET A 135 -3.35 1.76 5.32
C MET A 135 -1.99 2.42 5.55
N ALA A 136 -1.27 2.02 6.60
CA ALA A 136 0.04 2.60 6.95
C ALA A 136 1.04 2.56 5.77
N GLY A 137 1.09 1.45 5.03
CA GLY A 137 1.93 1.35 3.84
C GLY A 137 1.57 2.35 2.75
N ALA A 138 0.28 2.57 2.49
CA ALA A 138 -0.19 3.57 1.53
C ALA A 138 0.17 4.99 1.99
N SER A 139 -0.02 5.31 3.26
CA SER A 139 0.36 6.61 3.84
C SER A 139 1.85 6.90 3.66
N ILE A 140 2.72 5.93 3.95
CA ILE A 140 4.16 6.05 3.73
C ILE A 140 4.46 6.30 2.25
N THR A 141 3.87 5.52 1.35
CA THR A 141 4.07 5.69 -0.10
C THR A 141 3.69 7.09 -0.55
N ILE A 142 2.50 7.55 -0.19
CA ILE A 142 2.00 8.88 -0.58
C ILE A 142 2.92 9.97 -0.04
N SER A 143 3.29 9.92 1.24
CA SER A 143 4.15 10.92 1.87
C SER A 143 5.54 10.98 1.24
N VAL A 144 6.18 9.82 1.06
CA VAL A 144 7.54 9.74 0.49
C VAL A 144 7.56 10.21 -0.96
N LEU A 145 6.58 9.79 -1.77
CA LEU A 145 6.50 10.20 -3.18
C LEU A 145 6.19 11.69 -3.31
N ALA A 146 5.30 12.24 -2.49
CA ALA A 146 4.98 13.67 -2.51
C ALA A 146 6.18 14.53 -2.09
N LEU A 147 6.92 14.14 -1.04
CA LEU A 147 8.13 14.83 -0.62
C LEU A 147 9.25 14.71 -1.66
N ALA A 148 9.38 13.55 -2.31
CA ALA A 148 10.34 13.36 -3.40
C ALA A 148 10.00 14.24 -4.61
N ALA A 149 8.73 14.34 -4.98
CA ALA A 149 8.27 15.23 -6.05
C ALA A 149 8.54 16.69 -5.73
N ALA A 150 8.23 17.15 -4.51
CA ALA A 150 8.55 18.50 -4.05
C ALA A 150 10.06 18.80 -4.13
N ASN A 151 10.89 17.87 -3.69
CA ASN A 151 12.34 18.00 -3.77
C ASN A 151 12.84 18.06 -5.23
N THR A 152 12.27 17.29 -6.14
CA THR A 152 12.60 17.31 -7.57
C THR A 152 12.21 18.64 -8.22
N LEU A 153 11.13 19.26 -7.78
CA LEU A 153 10.67 20.58 -8.23
C LEU A 153 11.42 21.73 -7.56
N GLY A 154 12.39 21.47 -6.68
CA GLY A 154 13.12 22.49 -5.96
C GLY A 154 12.32 23.19 -4.86
N ILE A 155 11.16 22.63 -4.48
CA ILE A 155 10.32 23.19 -3.42
C ILE A 155 10.90 22.79 -2.07
N VAL A 156 11.30 23.78 -1.28
CA VAL A 156 11.78 23.55 0.10
C VAL A 156 10.57 23.31 1.00
N VAL A 157 10.49 22.11 1.55
CA VAL A 157 9.43 21.70 2.48
C VAL A 157 9.97 21.83 3.90
N ASP A 158 9.39 22.71 4.70
CA ASP A 158 9.68 22.84 6.13
C ASP A 158 9.05 21.71 6.96
N LEU A 159 9.53 21.51 8.17
CA LEU A 159 9.06 20.45 9.04
C LEU A 159 7.54 20.49 9.34
N PRO A 160 6.93 21.64 9.65
CA PRO A 160 5.48 21.72 9.83
C PRO A 160 4.68 21.27 8.60
N THR A 161 5.09 21.70 7.41
CA THR A 161 4.44 21.30 6.15
C THR A 161 4.62 19.81 5.88
N ALA A 162 5.78 19.23 6.16
CA ALA A 162 6.01 17.79 6.05
C ALA A 162 5.11 16.99 7.00
N LEU A 163 4.95 17.44 8.25
CA LEU A 163 4.04 16.81 9.21
C LEU A 163 2.59 16.92 8.78
N LEU A 164 2.17 18.09 8.28
CA LEU A 164 0.82 18.26 7.73
C LEU A 164 0.57 17.34 6.54
N LEU A 165 1.55 17.21 5.64
CA LEU A 165 1.49 16.28 4.52
C LEU A 165 1.32 14.84 4.99
N CYS A 166 2.05 14.40 6.03
CA CYS A 166 1.91 13.06 6.61
C CYS A 166 0.50 12.82 7.19
N LEU A 167 -0.09 13.82 7.85
CA LEU A 167 -1.47 13.74 8.35
C LEU A 167 -2.47 13.60 7.20
N ILE A 168 -2.36 14.45 6.18
CA ILE A 168 -3.23 14.41 5.00
C ILE A 168 -3.06 13.08 4.26
N SER A 169 -1.82 12.59 4.11
CA SER A 169 -1.53 11.30 3.50
C SER A 169 -2.15 10.14 4.26
N THR A 170 -2.19 10.22 5.60
CA THR A 170 -2.80 9.19 6.43
C THR A 170 -4.32 9.15 6.24
N VAL A 171 -4.98 10.30 6.21
CA VAL A 171 -6.42 10.39 5.91
C VAL A 171 -6.71 9.97 4.47
N GLY A 172 -5.91 10.42 3.51
CA GLY A 172 -6.05 10.06 2.09
C GLY A 172 -5.82 8.56 1.84
N ALA A 173 -4.90 7.95 2.58
CA ALA A 173 -4.64 6.52 2.50
C ALA A 173 -5.87 5.67 2.89
N CYS A 174 -6.69 6.12 3.85
CA CYS A 174 -7.94 5.43 4.20
C CYS A 174 -8.97 5.43 3.05
N GLY A 175 -8.88 6.41 2.14
CA GLY A 175 -9.70 6.47 0.92
C GLY A 175 -9.15 5.62 -0.23
N ALA A 176 -7.89 5.22 -0.16
CA ALA A 176 -7.29 4.31 -1.13
C ALA A 176 -7.84 2.90 -0.90
N SER A 177 -8.59 2.38 -1.86
CA SER A 177 -9.13 1.03 -1.77
C SER A 177 -8.03 -0.02 -1.54
N GLY A 178 -8.32 -1.07 -0.75
CA GLY A 178 -7.41 -2.21 -0.49
C GLY A 178 -7.12 -3.09 -1.71
N VAL A 179 -7.37 -2.60 -2.92
CA VAL A 179 -7.06 -3.28 -4.19
C VAL A 179 -5.57 -3.15 -4.55
N ALA A 180 -5.10 -4.01 -5.43
CA ALA A 180 -3.72 -3.99 -5.89
C ALA A 180 -3.35 -2.63 -6.52
N GLY A 181 -2.32 -1.99 -5.99
CA GLY A 181 -1.85 -0.69 -6.46
C GLY A 181 -2.68 0.53 -6.03
N GLY A 182 -3.68 0.34 -5.14
CA GLY A 182 -4.56 1.43 -4.68
C GLY A 182 -3.82 2.62 -4.07
N SER A 183 -2.66 2.42 -3.45
CA SER A 183 -1.83 3.50 -2.89
C SER A 183 -1.23 4.44 -3.94
N LEU A 184 -1.15 4.02 -5.21
CA LEU A 184 -0.62 4.84 -6.30
C LEU A 184 -1.69 5.77 -6.91
N LEU A 185 -2.97 5.46 -6.72
CA LEU A 185 -4.07 6.26 -7.27
C LEU A 185 -4.03 7.72 -6.78
N PRO A 186 -3.90 8.03 -5.47
CA PRO A 186 -3.83 9.41 -5.01
C PRO A 186 -2.64 10.17 -5.60
N VAL A 187 -1.51 9.50 -5.81
CA VAL A 187 -0.32 10.11 -6.41
C VAL A 187 -0.55 10.41 -7.90
N SER A 188 -1.17 9.50 -8.62
CA SER A 188 -1.50 9.69 -10.04
C SER A 188 -2.45 10.87 -10.26
N TYR A 189 -3.46 11.02 -9.40
CA TYR A 189 -4.39 12.15 -9.49
C TYR A 189 -3.71 13.49 -9.22
N THR A 190 -2.80 13.58 -8.26
CA THR A 190 -2.05 14.81 -8.00
C THR A 190 -1.15 15.20 -9.16
N HIS A 191 -0.49 14.24 -9.81
CA HIS A 191 0.35 14.50 -10.99
C HIS A 191 -0.46 14.89 -12.25
N LEU A 192 -1.69 14.37 -12.41
CA LEU A 192 -2.53 14.72 -13.55
C LEU A 192 -3.24 16.07 -13.38
N THR A 193 -3.46 16.53 -12.14
CA THR A 193 -4.16 17.79 -11.86
C THR A 193 -3.22 18.99 -11.69
N LEU A 194 -1.96 18.78 -11.32
CA LEU A 194 -0.98 19.85 -11.18
C LEU A 194 -0.76 20.68 -12.46
N PRO A 195 -0.66 20.11 -13.67
CA PRO A 195 -0.52 20.89 -14.90
C PRO A 195 -1.73 21.76 -15.22
N THR A 196 -2.95 21.35 -14.81
CA THR A 196 -4.17 22.09 -15.09
C THR A 196 -4.40 23.27 -14.13
N ILE A 197 -3.76 23.28 -12.96
CA ILE A 197 -3.86 24.40 -11.99
C ILE A 197 -2.88 25.53 -12.35
N TYR A 198 -1.78 25.24 -13.03
CA TYR A 198 -0.79 26.25 -13.43
C TYR A 198 -0.99 26.80 -14.86
N SER A 199 -2.04 26.39 -15.55
CA SER A 199 -2.39 26.87 -16.90
C SER A 199 -3.53 27.91 -16.92
N VAL A 200 -3.82 28.55 -15.77
CA VAL A 200 -4.78 29.68 -15.67
C VAL A 200 -4.05 30.94 -15.31
#